data_b77d3fc1ad86c4150d1754a562cb07c6
#
_entry.id   b77d3fc1ad86c4150d1754a562cb07c6
#
_cell.length_a   1.000
_cell.length_b   1.000
_cell.length_c   1.000
_cell.angle_alpha   90.00
_cell.angle_beta   90.00
_cell.angle_gamma   90.00
#
_symmetry.space_group_name_H-M   'P 1'
#
loop_
_entity.id
_entity.type
_entity.pdbx_description
1 polymer ?
#
loop_
_entity_poly.entity_id
_entity_poly.type
_entity_poly.pdbx_seq_one_letter_code
_entity_poly.pdbx_strand_id
1 'polypeptide(L)'
;MAKKKKDDKKGKRKSFKKKEKRTILSGIAHIQATFNNTHVTVSDMEGNVVAWASAGGMGFKGSRKGTPFAAQQAASQVAQAIRSLGCKSLDVRVKGPGSGRESAIRALQAAGITVKSIRDVTPIPHNGCRPPKRRRV
;
A
#
# COMPACT_ATOMS: atom_id res chain seq x y z
N MET A 1 -62.45 -5.13 16.50
CA MET A 1 -61.21 -5.71 15.95
C MET A 1 -60.40 -4.62 15.26
N ALA A 2 -59.35 -4.13 15.92
CA ALA A 2 -58.53 -3.05 15.42
C ALA A 2 -57.31 -3.65 14.65
N LYS A 3 -57.22 -3.42 13.33
CA LYS A 3 -56.06 -3.78 12.51
C LYS A 3 -54.93 -2.76 12.74
N LYS A 4 -53.84 -3.20 13.37
CA LYS A 4 -52.58 -2.44 13.48
C LYS A 4 -51.94 -2.29 12.10
N LYS A 5 -51.86 -1.05 11.61
CA LYS A 5 -51.01 -0.67 10.46
C LYS A 5 -49.57 -0.74 10.88
N LYS A 6 -48.77 -1.59 10.20
CA LYS A 6 -47.30 -1.60 10.29
C LYS A 6 -46.79 -0.45 9.41
N ASP A 7 -46.19 0.54 10.04
CA ASP A 7 -45.42 1.59 9.36
C ASP A 7 -44.07 1.05 8.92
N ASP A 8 -43.94 0.76 7.64
CA ASP A 8 -42.68 0.44 6.99
C ASP A 8 -41.84 1.72 6.85
N LYS A 9 -40.99 2.01 7.83
CA LYS A 9 -39.91 3.00 7.69
C LYS A 9 -38.86 2.48 6.73
N LYS A 10 -39.06 2.69 5.45
CA LYS A 10 -38.05 2.53 4.39
C LYS A 10 -36.92 3.54 4.65
N GLY A 11 -35.85 3.12 5.33
CA GLY A 11 -34.66 3.90 5.51
C GLY A 11 -34.04 4.25 4.15
N LYS A 12 -34.04 5.54 3.80
CA LYS A 12 -33.34 6.07 2.63
C LYS A 12 -31.85 5.71 2.75
N ARG A 13 -31.41 4.68 2.03
CA ARG A 13 -29.98 4.39 1.86
C ARG A 13 -29.35 5.60 1.16
N LYS A 14 -28.50 6.34 1.88
CA LYS A 14 -27.69 7.41 1.29
C LYS A 14 -26.84 6.78 0.20
N SER A 15 -27.11 7.11 -1.07
CA SER A 15 -26.25 6.72 -2.17
C SER A 15 -24.90 7.43 -1.96
N PHE A 16 -23.87 6.66 -1.65
CA PHE A 16 -22.51 7.20 -1.62
C PHE A 16 -22.17 7.67 -3.04
N LYS A 17 -21.95 8.98 -3.21
CA LYS A 17 -21.44 9.53 -4.47
C LYS A 17 -20.17 8.77 -4.82
N LYS A 18 -20.17 8.08 -5.97
CA LYS A 18 -19.00 7.38 -6.50
C LYS A 18 -17.91 8.44 -6.68
N LYS A 19 -16.84 8.38 -5.88
CA LYS A 19 -15.69 9.29 -6.03
C LYS A 19 -15.19 9.19 -7.46
N GLU A 20 -15.08 10.31 -8.15
CA GLU A 20 -14.46 10.36 -9.47
C GLU A 20 -13.06 9.77 -9.39
N LYS A 21 -12.78 8.80 -10.26
CA LYS A 21 -11.46 8.19 -10.33
C LYS A 21 -10.49 9.23 -10.92
N ARG A 22 -9.58 9.74 -10.10
CA ARG A 22 -8.53 10.63 -10.56
C ARG A 22 -7.59 9.86 -11.48
N THR A 23 -7.33 10.38 -12.67
CA THR A 23 -6.31 9.84 -13.58
C THR A 23 -4.94 10.36 -13.15
N ILE A 24 -3.99 9.47 -12.94
CA ILE A 24 -2.64 9.81 -12.48
C ILE A 24 -1.64 9.23 -13.48
N LEU A 25 -0.88 10.08 -14.15
CA LEU A 25 0.11 9.67 -15.13
C LEU A 25 1.44 9.25 -14.49
N SER A 26 1.84 9.95 -13.43
CA SER A 26 3.05 9.68 -12.66
C SER A 26 2.80 9.78 -11.18
N GLY A 27 3.52 9.03 -10.38
CA GLY A 27 3.38 9.00 -8.93
C GLY A 27 4.64 8.57 -8.23
N ILE A 28 4.55 8.46 -6.91
CA ILE A 28 5.64 8.02 -6.05
C ILE A 28 5.21 6.73 -5.36
N ALA A 29 6.00 5.66 -5.52
CA ALA A 29 5.81 4.40 -4.82
C ALA A 29 6.68 4.40 -3.55
N HIS A 30 6.04 4.27 -2.40
CA HIS A 30 6.69 4.14 -1.10
C HIS A 30 6.67 2.68 -0.70
N ILE A 31 7.84 2.06 -0.57
CA ILE A 31 8.01 0.68 -0.14
C ILE A 31 8.65 0.69 1.23
N GLN A 32 7.92 0.25 2.23
CA GLN A 32 8.42 0.07 3.59
C GLN A 32 8.56 -1.42 3.86
N ALA A 33 9.79 -1.91 3.85
CA ALA A 33 10.12 -3.31 4.10
C ALA A 33 10.76 -3.46 5.48
N THR A 34 10.03 -4.04 6.40
CA THR A 34 10.55 -4.46 7.72
C THR A 34 10.84 -5.96 7.70
N PHE A 35 11.51 -6.48 8.73
CA PHE A 35 11.72 -7.92 8.86
C PHE A 35 10.42 -8.73 8.99
N ASN A 36 9.35 -8.10 9.44
CA ASN A 36 8.07 -8.75 9.72
C ASN A 36 7.01 -8.53 8.65
N ASN A 37 7.10 -7.46 7.85
CA ASN A 37 6.08 -7.10 6.87
C ASN A 37 6.64 -6.16 5.80
N THR A 38 5.95 -6.09 4.67
CA THR A 38 6.23 -5.12 3.61
C THR A 38 4.94 -4.36 3.28
N HIS A 39 5.01 -3.03 3.31
CA HIS A 39 3.95 -2.14 2.87
C HIS A 39 4.34 -1.46 1.56
N VAL A 40 3.44 -1.46 0.61
CA VAL A 40 3.59 -0.74 -0.66
C VAL A 40 2.46 0.28 -0.76
N THR A 41 2.81 1.54 -0.89
CA THR A 41 1.87 2.64 -1.00
C THR A 41 2.24 3.49 -2.20
N VAL A 42 1.28 3.83 -3.04
CA VAL A 42 1.49 4.75 -4.16
C VAL A 42 0.70 6.03 -3.90
N SER A 43 1.40 7.14 -4.02
CA SER A 43 0.85 8.49 -3.96
C SER A 43 0.99 9.21 -5.28
N ASP A 44 0.22 10.27 -5.47
CA ASP A 44 0.47 11.24 -6.53
C ASP A 44 1.70 12.12 -6.20
N MET A 45 2.04 13.04 -7.08
CA MET A 45 3.17 13.95 -6.87
C MET A 45 2.93 14.95 -5.73
N GLU A 46 1.69 15.16 -5.33
CA GLU A 46 1.28 16.03 -4.22
C GLU A 46 1.32 15.31 -2.86
N GLY A 47 1.47 13.99 -2.85
CA GLY A 47 1.52 13.17 -1.64
C GLY A 47 0.20 12.52 -1.24
N ASN A 48 -0.87 12.67 -2.03
CA ASN A 48 -2.14 12.00 -1.75
C ASN A 48 -2.06 10.52 -2.11
N VAL A 49 -2.44 9.66 -1.19
CA VAL A 49 -2.43 8.20 -1.39
C VAL A 49 -3.52 7.78 -2.39
N VAL A 50 -3.11 7.01 -3.37
CA VAL A 50 -3.97 6.51 -4.46
C VAL A 50 -4.30 5.04 -4.29
N ALA A 51 -3.29 4.24 -3.98
CA ALA A 51 -3.41 2.80 -3.76
C ALA A 51 -2.37 2.33 -2.74
N TRP A 52 -2.73 1.31 -2.00
CA TRP A 52 -1.81 0.68 -1.05
C TRP A 52 -2.15 -0.79 -0.88
N ALA A 53 -1.16 -1.57 -0.52
CA ALA A 53 -1.31 -2.95 -0.06
C ALA A 53 -0.17 -3.33 0.88
N SER A 54 -0.38 -4.35 1.67
CA SER A 54 0.64 -4.91 2.55
C SER A 54 0.67 -6.42 2.45
N ALA A 55 1.78 -7.04 2.79
CA ALA A 55 1.90 -8.50 2.82
C ALA A 55 0.86 -9.12 3.76
N GLY A 56 0.61 -8.50 4.93
CA GLY A 56 -0.44 -8.94 5.85
C GLY A 56 -1.85 -8.83 5.29
N GLY A 57 -2.11 -7.82 4.47
CA GLY A 57 -3.38 -7.62 3.79
C GLY A 57 -3.65 -8.62 2.65
N MET A 58 -2.61 -9.29 2.15
CA MET A 58 -2.71 -10.33 1.12
C MET A 58 -3.04 -11.73 1.68
N GLY A 59 -3.28 -11.86 2.97
CA GLY A 59 -3.60 -13.11 3.63
C GLY A 59 -2.41 -13.84 4.25
N PHE A 60 -1.19 -13.32 4.15
CA PHE A 60 -0.02 -13.86 4.84
C PHE A 60 -0.10 -13.54 6.33
N LYS A 61 0.31 -14.49 7.17
CA LYS A 61 0.28 -14.34 8.63
C LYS A 61 1.63 -14.74 9.25
N GLY A 62 1.95 -14.14 10.40
CA GLY A 62 3.16 -14.44 11.15
C GLY A 62 4.43 -14.11 10.38
N SER A 63 5.42 -15.00 10.40
CA SER A 63 6.71 -14.81 9.73
C SER A 63 6.63 -14.79 8.20
N ARG A 64 5.57 -15.32 7.61
CA ARG A 64 5.36 -15.33 6.15
C ARG A 64 5.19 -13.94 5.55
N LYS A 65 4.74 -12.96 6.33
CA LYS A 65 4.60 -11.55 5.88
C LYS A 65 5.94 -10.90 5.54
N GLY A 66 7.02 -11.34 6.14
CA GLY A 66 8.37 -10.82 5.89
C GLY A 66 9.07 -11.43 4.68
N THR A 67 8.44 -12.32 3.94
CA THR A 67 9.05 -13.01 2.80
C THR A 67 9.03 -12.14 1.53
N PRO A 68 10.01 -12.32 0.61
CA PRO A 68 10.02 -11.64 -0.68
C PRO A 68 8.78 -11.94 -1.52
N PHE A 69 8.26 -13.17 -1.46
CA PHE A 69 7.04 -13.56 -2.18
C PHE A 69 5.82 -12.77 -1.73
N ALA A 70 5.64 -12.57 -0.41
CA ALA A 70 4.56 -11.77 0.12
C ALA A 70 4.64 -10.30 -0.33
N ALA A 71 5.83 -9.74 -0.37
CA ALA A 71 6.09 -8.39 -0.89
C ALA A 71 5.76 -8.27 -2.38
N GLN A 72 6.10 -9.28 -3.16
CA GLN A 72 5.76 -9.36 -4.59
C GLN A 72 4.25 -9.36 -4.81
N GLN A 73 3.50 -10.13 -4.03
CA GLN A 73 2.03 -10.17 -4.13
C GLN A 73 1.39 -8.82 -3.80
N ALA A 74 1.85 -8.19 -2.71
CA ALA A 74 1.38 -6.85 -2.33
C ALA A 74 1.65 -5.81 -3.43
N ALA A 75 2.87 -5.79 -3.97
CA ALA A 75 3.24 -4.88 -5.05
C ALA A 75 2.45 -5.14 -6.34
N SER A 76 2.19 -6.39 -6.69
CA SER A 76 1.36 -6.75 -7.85
C SER A 76 -0.07 -6.24 -7.72
N GLN A 77 -0.67 -6.35 -6.54
CA GLN A 77 -2.00 -5.82 -6.27
C GLN A 77 -2.05 -4.29 -6.45
N VAL A 78 -1.08 -3.59 -5.89
CA VAL A 78 -0.99 -2.13 -6.04
C VAL A 78 -0.78 -1.75 -7.51
N ALA A 79 0.08 -2.47 -8.22
CA ALA A 79 0.34 -2.23 -9.64
C ALA A 79 -0.92 -2.36 -10.50
N GLN A 80 -1.74 -3.36 -10.26
CA GLN A 80 -3.03 -3.53 -10.95
C GLN A 80 -3.97 -2.34 -10.67
N ALA A 81 -4.05 -1.91 -9.40
CA ALA A 81 -4.89 -0.79 -9.00
C ALA A 81 -4.47 0.52 -9.70
N ILE A 82 -3.17 0.84 -9.71
CA ILE A 82 -2.68 2.07 -10.32
C ILE A 82 -2.70 2.05 -11.86
N ARG A 83 -2.54 0.88 -12.48
CA ARG A 83 -2.75 0.74 -13.93
C ARG A 83 -4.18 1.07 -14.34
N SER A 84 -5.17 0.66 -13.56
CA SER A 84 -6.57 1.01 -13.80
C SER A 84 -6.85 2.52 -13.72
N LEU A 85 -5.96 3.27 -13.05
CA LEU A 85 -6.01 4.74 -12.93
C LEU A 85 -5.16 5.46 -13.99
N GLY A 86 -4.52 4.71 -14.89
CA GLY A 86 -3.72 5.25 -15.99
C GLY A 86 -2.28 5.60 -15.64
N CYS A 87 -1.74 5.14 -14.51
CA CYS A 87 -0.35 5.41 -14.12
C CYS A 87 0.63 4.68 -15.06
N LYS A 88 1.59 5.42 -15.60
CA LYS A 88 2.62 4.91 -16.52
C LYS A 88 4.00 4.86 -15.90
N SER A 89 4.32 5.77 -14.99
CA SER A 89 5.65 5.89 -14.42
C SER A 89 5.61 6.17 -12.92
N LEU A 90 6.61 5.64 -12.20
CA LEU A 90 6.76 5.80 -10.77
C LEU A 90 8.20 6.18 -10.39
N ASP A 91 8.32 7.04 -9.39
CA ASP A 91 9.54 7.21 -8.62
C ASP A 91 9.44 6.32 -7.38
N VAL A 92 10.41 5.44 -7.15
CA VAL A 92 10.38 4.49 -6.05
C VAL A 92 11.21 5.03 -4.88
N ARG A 93 10.61 5.05 -3.69
CA ARG A 93 11.27 5.36 -2.42
C ARG A 93 11.21 4.16 -1.51
N VAL A 94 12.36 3.58 -1.19
CA VAL A 94 12.48 2.37 -0.39
C VAL A 94 12.96 2.73 1.02
N LYS A 95 12.38 2.10 2.01
CA LYS A 95 12.69 2.31 3.42
C LYS A 95 12.72 0.98 4.16
N GLY A 96 13.73 0.78 4.99
CA GLY A 96 13.82 -0.35 5.89
C GLY A 96 14.69 -1.51 5.40
N PRO A 97 15.05 -2.45 6.29
CA PRO A 97 16.02 -3.52 6.04
C PRO A 97 15.39 -4.83 5.54
N GLY A 98 14.08 -4.90 5.35
CA GLY A 98 13.38 -6.14 5.02
C GLY A 98 13.80 -6.76 3.68
N SER A 99 13.66 -8.07 3.55
CA SER A 99 13.99 -8.82 2.33
C SER A 99 13.05 -8.55 1.15
N GLY A 100 11.88 -7.93 1.40
CA GLY A 100 10.90 -7.60 0.38
C GLY A 100 11.21 -6.37 -0.48
N ARG A 101 12.30 -5.64 -0.22
CA ARG A 101 12.67 -4.41 -0.94
C ARG A 101 12.75 -4.62 -2.45
N GLU A 102 13.64 -5.49 -2.89
CA GLU A 102 13.88 -5.74 -4.31
C GLU A 102 12.70 -6.44 -5.00
N SER A 103 12.08 -7.39 -4.32
CA SER A 103 10.95 -8.14 -4.86
C SER A 103 9.76 -7.24 -5.18
N ALA A 104 9.48 -6.26 -4.32
CA ALA A 104 8.42 -5.27 -4.55
C ALA A 104 8.72 -4.39 -5.77
N ILE A 105 9.96 -3.92 -5.92
CA ILE A 105 10.37 -3.10 -7.08
C ILE A 105 10.24 -3.90 -8.38
N ARG A 106 10.74 -5.14 -8.39
CA ARG A 106 10.65 -6.03 -9.55
C ARG A 106 9.20 -6.32 -9.94
N ALA A 107 8.32 -6.50 -8.97
CA ALA A 107 6.90 -6.73 -9.22
C ALA A 107 6.20 -5.52 -9.86
N LEU A 108 6.56 -4.30 -9.45
CA LEU A 108 6.06 -3.07 -10.09
C LEU A 108 6.53 -2.97 -11.55
N GLN A 109 7.80 -3.29 -11.82
CA GLN A 109 8.33 -3.31 -13.20
C GLN A 109 7.69 -4.40 -14.05
N ALA A 110 7.54 -5.60 -13.51
CA ALA A 110 6.91 -6.74 -14.19
C ALA A 110 5.45 -6.46 -14.58
N ALA A 111 4.76 -5.62 -13.81
CA ALA A 111 3.41 -5.16 -14.13
C ALA A 111 3.35 -4.14 -15.29
N GLY A 112 4.46 -3.77 -15.88
CA GLY A 112 4.55 -2.85 -17.00
C GLY A 112 4.56 -1.37 -16.62
N ILE A 113 4.91 -1.04 -15.39
CA ILE A 113 5.07 0.34 -14.92
C ILE A 113 6.54 0.72 -15.05
N THR A 114 6.80 1.87 -15.66
CA THR A 114 8.16 2.39 -15.81
C THR A 114 8.65 2.98 -14.49
N VAL A 115 9.74 2.46 -13.95
CA VAL A 115 10.42 3.03 -12.77
C VAL A 115 11.43 4.06 -13.27
N LYS A 116 11.23 5.33 -12.92
CA LYS A 116 12.12 6.44 -13.31
C LYS A 116 13.34 6.55 -12.42
N SER A 117 13.14 6.46 -11.11
CA SER A 117 14.20 6.57 -10.12
C SER A 117 13.93 5.65 -8.94
N ILE A 118 15.00 5.23 -8.28
CA ILE A 118 14.93 4.45 -7.04
C ILE A 118 15.80 5.17 -6.01
N ARG A 119 15.22 5.53 -4.87
CA ARG A 119 15.91 6.19 -3.77
C ARG A 119 15.71 5.42 -2.48
N ASP A 120 16.78 5.29 -1.70
CA ASP A 120 16.68 4.81 -0.32
C ASP A 120 16.44 6.00 0.61
N VAL A 121 15.32 5.96 1.32
CA VAL A 121 14.90 7.01 2.25
C VAL A 121 14.85 6.51 3.69
N THR A 122 15.59 5.44 4.00
CA THR A 122 15.69 4.91 5.36
C THR A 122 16.20 6.00 6.29
N PRO A 123 15.48 6.36 7.36
CA PRO A 123 15.90 7.42 8.26
C PRO A 123 17.12 7.02 9.06
N ILE A 124 18.12 7.90 9.08
CA ILE A 124 19.33 7.74 9.90
C ILE A 124 19.32 8.88 10.93
N PRO A 125 19.19 8.59 12.23
CA PRO A 125 19.18 9.62 13.25
C PRO A 125 20.55 10.28 13.39
N HIS A 126 20.55 11.60 13.60
CA HIS A 126 21.78 12.36 13.95
C HIS A 126 21.95 12.34 15.49
N ASN A 127 22.32 11.20 16.08
CA ASN A 127 22.35 10.97 17.53
C ASN A 127 21.01 11.14 18.24
N GLY A 128 19.88 10.88 17.61
CA GLY A 128 18.53 11.05 18.14
C GLY A 128 18.27 10.39 19.51
N CYS A 129 17.06 9.97 19.76
CA CYS A 129 16.67 9.32 21.00
C CYS A 129 17.37 7.98 21.22
N ARG A 130 17.65 7.65 22.49
CA ARG A 130 18.20 6.33 22.84
C ARG A 130 17.20 5.23 22.42
N PRO A 131 17.65 4.18 21.69
CA PRO A 131 16.80 3.06 21.32
C PRO A 131 16.37 2.27 22.56
N PRO A 132 15.24 1.52 22.49
CA PRO A 132 14.82 0.66 23.57
C PRO A 132 15.85 -0.44 23.85
N LYS A 133 15.84 -0.98 25.07
CA LYS A 133 16.72 -2.11 25.41
C LYS A 133 16.38 -3.34 24.59
N ARG A 134 17.37 -4.24 24.43
CA ARG A 134 17.18 -5.51 23.74
C ARG A 134 16.08 -6.35 24.39
N ARG A 135 15.21 -6.95 23.57
CA ARG A 135 14.18 -7.89 24.08
C ARG A 135 14.84 -9.11 24.70
N ARG A 136 14.28 -9.55 25.81
CA ARG A 136 14.61 -10.87 26.40
C ARG A 136 13.88 -11.95 25.58
N VAL A 137 14.58 -12.97 25.18
CA VAL A 137 14.06 -14.09 24.40
C VAL A 137 14.16 -15.35 25.27
#